data_b3b90337f4fb432c575f83bd10dedfc3
#
_entry.id   b3b90337f4fb432c575f83bd10dedfc3
#
_cell.length_a   1.000
_cell.length_b   1.000
_cell.length_c   1.000
_cell.angle_alpha   90.00
_cell.angle_beta   90.00
_cell.angle_gamma   90.00
#
_symmetry.space_group_name_H-M   'P 1'
#
loop_
_entity.id
_entity.type
_entity.pdbx_description
1 polymer ?
#
loop_
_entity_poly.entity_id
_entity_poly.type
_entity_poly.pdbx_seq_one_letter_code
_entity_poly.pdbx_strand_id
1 'polypeptide(L)'
;LSPALHHGGFVTCEPCDVPVSKRHLDMLLTHMTLSDKPHLGAITEMSRAQDSVDMAEIIFGQDAMENNCVIMGNVNTNSPLLVDKVVTQAVRVYCGRGQGIVVVPFILSGAMGPVSTAASVAQAVAEAMMVCAYSQLGRNGAPFVLGNFLSSMSLKSGAPTFGMPEPVISNYAIGQLARRLGLPLRCAG
;
A
#
# COMPACT_ATOMS: atom_id res chain seq x y z
N LEU A 1 0.39 -14.75 -14.02
CA LEU A 1 0.30 -14.79 -12.55
C LEU A 1 -0.29 -16.12 -12.08
N SER A 2 0.17 -16.62 -10.91
CA SER A 2 -0.36 -17.88 -10.35
C SER A 2 -1.85 -17.75 -10.01
N PRO A 3 -2.67 -18.80 -10.24
CA PRO A 3 -4.07 -18.79 -9.82
C PRO A 3 -4.27 -18.61 -8.30
N ALA A 4 -3.24 -18.87 -7.50
CA ALA A 4 -3.26 -18.67 -6.05
C ALA A 4 -3.11 -17.21 -5.62
N LEU A 5 -2.72 -16.29 -6.52
CA LEU A 5 -2.57 -14.88 -6.20
C LEU A 5 -3.90 -14.14 -6.34
N HIS A 6 -4.23 -13.32 -5.37
CA HIS A 6 -5.41 -12.47 -5.41
C HIS A 6 -5.21 -11.20 -6.26
N HIS A 7 -3.98 -10.68 -6.32
CA HIS A 7 -3.63 -9.51 -7.10
C HIS A 7 -2.17 -9.57 -7.58
N GLY A 8 -1.84 -8.82 -8.64
CA GLY A 8 -0.52 -8.77 -9.23
C GLY A 8 0.49 -7.85 -8.52
N GLY A 9 0.04 -7.02 -7.59
CA GLY A 9 0.87 -5.94 -7.08
C GLY A 9 1.08 -4.85 -8.13
N PHE A 10 2.14 -4.04 -7.98
CA PHE A 10 2.60 -3.12 -9.01
C PHE A 10 3.87 -3.65 -9.68
N VAL A 11 4.86 -4.05 -8.89
CA VAL A 11 6.13 -4.58 -9.38
C VAL A 11 6.10 -6.10 -9.35
N THR A 12 5.78 -6.73 -10.48
CA THR A 12 5.97 -8.17 -10.68
C THR A 12 7.37 -8.46 -11.19
N CYS A 13 7.84 -7.63 -12.14
CA CYS A 13 9.18 -7.62 -12.68
C CYS A 13 9.51 -6.19 -13.09
N GLU A 14 10.67 -5.70 -12.73
CA GLU A 14 11.12 -4.38 -13.16
C GLU A 14 11.93 -4.50 -14.46
N PRO A 15 11.40 -3.95 -15.59
CA PRO A 15 12.10 -4.04 -16.88
C PRO A 15 13.30 -3.10 -16.91
N CYS A 16 14.51 -3.66 -16.74
CA CYS A 16 15.75 -2.87 -16.68
C CYS A 16 16.19 -2.31 -18.04
N ASP A 17 15.66 -2.85 -19.12
CA ASP A 17 15.88 -2.42 -20.51
C ASP A 17 14.99 -1.24 -20.94
N VAL A 18 13.99 -0.90 -20.13
CA VAL A 18 13.11 0.25 -20.36
C VAL A 18 13.62 1.48 -19.59
N PRO A 19 13.65 2.69 -20.21
CA PRO A 19 14.02 3.91 -19.51
C PRO A 19 13.18 4.16 -18.26
N VAL A 20 13.82 4.55 -17.15
CA VAL A 20 13.17 4.75 -15.83
C VAL A 20 11.96 5.69 -15.90
N SER A 21 12.02 6.71 -16.77
CA SER A 21 10.94 7.70 -16.94
C SER A 21 9.66 7.11 -17.52
N LYS A 22 9.72 6.01 -18.27
CA LYS A 22 8.57 5.36 -18.93
C LYS A 22 8.24 3.98 -18.36
N ARG A 23 9.12 3.42 -17.56
CA ARG A 23 9.04 2.05 -17.05
C ARG A 23 7.70 1.74 -16.35
N HIS A 24 7.17 2.68 -15.58
CA HIS A 24 5.89 2.51 -14.88
C HIS A 24 4.71 2.34 -15.85
N LEU A 25 4.76 2.96 -17.04
CA LEU A 25 3.70 2.82 -18.06
C LEU A 25 3.69 1.40 -18.64
N ASP A 26 4.87 0.86 -18.99
CA ASP A 26 4.98 -0.50 -19.53
C ASP A 26 4.60 -1.56 -18.48
N MET A 27 4.95 -1.34 -17.22
CA MET A 27 4.55 -2.20 -16.11
C MET A 27 3.03 -2.21 -15.93
N LEU A 28 2.38 -1.05 -15.95
CA LEU A 28 0.92 -0.92 -15.87
C LEU A 28 0.25 -1.57 -17.07
N LEU A 29 0.70 -1.25 -18.29
CA LEU A 29 0.16 -1.84 -19.52
C LEU A 29 0.23 -3.35 -19.51
N THR A 30 1.32 -3.92 -19.01
CA THR A 30 1.49 -5.37 -18.87
C THR A 30 0.45 -5.96 -17.93
N HIS A 31 0.20 -5.35 -16.78
CA HIS A 31 -0.85 -5.80 -15.86
C HIS A 31 -2.23 -5.73 -16.50
N MET A 32 -2.52 -4.64 -17.17
CA MET A 32 -3.84 -4.35 -17.76
C MET A 32 -4.16 -5.23 -18.97
N THR A 33 -3.14 -5.67 -19.72
CA THR A 33 -3.33 -6.44 -20.97
C THR A 33 -3.10 -7.94 -20.81
N LEU A 34 -2.22 -8.37 -19.89
CA LEU A 34 -1.79 -9.76 -19.76
C LEU A 34 -2.28 -10.44 -18.48
N SER A 35 -3.10 -9.78 -17.67
CA SER A 35 -3.63 -10.34 -16.43
C SER A 35 -5.09 -9.95 -16.22
N ASP A 36 -5.87 -10.91 -15.74
CA ASP A 36 -7.23 -10.73 -15.23
C ASP A 36 -7.27 -10.39 -13.73
N LYS A 37 -6.10 -10.27 -13.09
CA LYS A 37 -5.97 -9.99 -11.66
C LYS A 37 -5.98 -8.50 -11.39
N PRO A 38 -6.60 -8.05 -10.29
CA PRO A 38 -6.41 -6.69 -9.80
C PRO A 38 -4.93 -6.37 -9.63
N HIS A 39 -4.56 -5.13 -9.88
CA HIS A 39 -3.18 -4.65 -9.74
C HIS A 39 -3.14 -3.31 -9.00
N LEU A 40 -1.96 -2.97 -8.53
CA LEU A 40 -1.68 -1.70 -7.88
C LEU A 40 -1.05 -0.74 -8.89
N GLY A 41 -1.28 0.56 -8.70
CA GLY A 41 -0.66 1.58 -9.53
C GLY A 41 0.62 2.15 -8.93
N ALA A 42 1.32 2.97 -9.70
CA ALA A 42 2.56 3.64 -9.31
C ALA A 42 2.31 4.70 -8.23
N ILE A 43 3.30 4.86 -7.33
CA ILE A 43 3.20 5.84 -6.22
C ILE A 43 4.50 6.65 -6.04
N THR A 44 5.52 6.41 -6.83
CA THR A 44 6.86 6.97 -6.62
C THR A 44 6.99 8.45 -6.95
N GLU A 45 6.07 8.98 -7.72
CA GLU A 45 5.93 10.40 -8.08
C GLU A 45 4.45 10.73 -8.32
N MET A 46 4.06 11.99 -8.12
CA MET A 46 2.69 12.43 -8.37
C MET A 46 2.26 12.20 -9.82
N SER A 47 3.14 12.48 -10.79
CA SER A 47 2.90 12.24 -12.22
C SER A 47 2.63 10.77 -12.52
N ARG A 48 3.42 9.87 -11.94
CA ARG A 48 3.25 8.42 -12.16
C ARG A 48 1.98 7.87 -11.52
N ALA A 49 1.59 8.42 -10.38
CA ALA A 49 0.29 8.12 -9.78
C ALA A 49 -0.86 8.59 -10.68
N GLN A 50 -0.74 9.79 -11.27
CA GLN A 50 -1.71 10.32 -12.23
C GLN A 50 -1.78 9.45 -13.49
N ASP A 51 -0.65 9.11 -14.10
CA ASP A 51 -0.58 8.20 -15.26
C ASP A 51 -1.30 6.87 -14.97
N SER A 52 -1.13 6.33 -13.76
CA SER A 52 -1.78 5.07 -13.35
C SER A 52 -3.30 5.19 -13.34
N VAL A 53 -3.82 6.28 -12.81
CA VAL A 53 -5.26 6.54 -12.74
C VAL A 53 -5.82 6.84 -14.13
N ASP A 54 -5.12 7.61 -14.96
CA ASP A 54 -5.54 7.95 -16.33
C ASP A 54 -5.55 6.71 -17.24
N MET A 55 -4.55 5.83 -17.11
CA MET A 55 -4.54 4.54 -17.82
C MET A 55 -5.70 3.63 -17.39
N ALA A 56 -6.01 3.61 -16.10
CA ALA A 56 -7.18 2.86 -15.61
C ALA A 56 -8.49 3.43 -16.18
N GLU A 57 -8.62 4.76 -16.28
CA GLU A 57 -9.79 5.39 -16.88
C GLU A 57 -9.95 5.05 -18.36
N ILE A 58 -8.84 5.00 -19.12
CA ILE A 58 -8.87 4.60 -20.55
C ILE A 58 -9.40 3.16 -20.70
N ILE A 59 -9.04 2.25 -19.79
CA ILE A 59 -9.40 0.83 -19.90
C ILE A 59 -10.80 0.54 -19.35
N PHE A 60 -11.12 1.06 -18.18
CA PHE A 60 -12.37 0.76 -17.49
C PHE A 60 -13.50 1.74 -17.82
N GLY A 61 -13.17 2.93 -18.29
CA GLY A 61 -14.10 4.02 -18.56
C GLY A 61 -14.44 4.85 -17.32
N GLN A 62 -14.86 6.08 -17.55
CA GLN A 62 -15.17 7.05 -16.49
C GLN A 62 -16.28 6.55 -15.55
N ASP A 63 -17.38 6.03 -16.10
CA ASP A 63 -18.51 5.53 -15.31
C ASP A 63 -18.11 4.41 -14.35
N ALA A 64 -17.24 3.50 -14.78
CA ALA A 64 -16.75 2.43 -13.93
C ALA A 64 -15.88 2.98 -12.80
N MET A 65 -15.02 3.96 -13.09
CA MET A 65 -14.15 4.59 -12.10
C MET A 65 -14.91 5.44 -11.07
N GLU A 66 -16.00 6.08 -11.48
CA GLU A 66 -16.83 6.88 -10.56
C GLU A 66 -17.58 6.01 -9.55
N ASN A 67 -18.01 4.82 -9.99
CA ASN A 67 -18.85 3.92 -9.19
C ASN A 67 -18.07 2.81 -8.50
N ASN A 68 -16.81 2.56 -8.87
CA ASN A 68 -16.01 1.46 -8.34
C ASN A 68 -14.56 1.88 -8.08
N CYS A 69 -13.93 1.19 -7.13
CA CYS A 69 -12.48 1.24 -6.95
C CYS A 69 -11.84 0.19 -7.88
N VAL A 70 -11.28 0.60 -9.01
CA VAL A 70 -10.68 -0.28 -10.02
C VAL A 70 -9.16 -0.37 -9.91
N ILE A 71 -8.54 0.61 -9.27
CA ILE A 71 -7.10 0.64 -9.02
C ILE A 71 -6.78 1.21 -7.63
N MET A 72 -5.70 0.77 -7.02
CA MET A 72 -5.25 1.25 -5.72
C MET A 72 -3.76 1.59 -5.73
N GLY A 73 -3.38 2.59 -4.95
CA GLY A 73 -1.98 2.88 -4.64
C GLY A 73 -1.54 2.18 -3.35
N ASN A 74 -0.36 1.54 -3.35
CA ASN A 74 0.22 0.98 -2.12
C ASN A 74 1.28 1.94 -1.58
N VAL A 75 1.01 2.59 -0.45
CA VAL A 75 1.88 3.60 0.15
C VAL A 75 2.43 3.12 1.49
N ASN A 76 3.68 3.47 1.76
CA ASN A 76 4.33 3.21 3.04
C ASN A 76 4.51 4.51 3.80
N THR A 77 4.53 4.43 5.13
CA THR A 77 4.95 5.53 6.00
C THR A 77 6.47 5.46 6.21
N ASN A 78 7.06 6.60 6.52
CA ASN A 78 8.47 6.68 6.92
C ASN A 78 8.54 6.65 8.44
N SER A 79 8.44 5.44 9.00
CA SER A 79 8.43 5.23 10.44
C SER A 79 9.73 5.70 11.12
N PRO A 80 9.68 6.34 12.28
CA PRO A 80 8.47 6.56 13.08
C PRO A 80 7.71 7.84 12.74
N LEU A 81 6.38 7.73 12.58
CA LEU A 81 5.41 8.83 12.57
C LEU A 81 5.62 9.92 11.49
N LEU A 82 6.25 9.57 10.37
CA LEU A 82 6.50 10.48 9.27
C LEU A 82 5.80 10.01 8.00
N VAL A 83 5.21 10.96 7.28
CA VAL A 83 4.67 10.75 5.92
C VAL A 83 5.31 11.76 4.99
N ASP A 84 5.98 11.28 3.96
CA ASP A 84 6.65 12.16 3.02
C ASP A 84 5.70 12.81 2.00
N LYS A 85 6.24 13.78 1.26
CA LYS A 85 5.50 14.51 0.25
C LYS A 85 4.98 13.60 -0.86
N VAL A 86 5.74 12.59 -1.25
CA VAL A 86 5.38 11.68 -2.35
C VAL A 86 4.15 10.87 -1.97
N VAL A 87 4.11 10.35 -0.73
CA VAL A 87 2.94 9.62 -0.21
C VAL A 87 1.70 10.51 -0.19
N THR A 88 1.80 11.72 0.35
CA THR A 88 0.65 12.64 0.41
C THR A 88 0.15 13.04 -0.97
N GLN A 89 1.03 13.20 -1.95
CA GLN A 89 0.67 13.47 -3.33
C GLN A 89 -0.02 12.28 -3.99
N ALA A 90 0.51 11.06 -3.83
CA ALA A 90 -0.13 9.85 -4.35
C ALA A 90 -1.53 9.63 -3.74
N VAL A 91 -1.67 9.79 -2.42
CA VAL A 91 -2.98 9.72 -1.74
C VAL A 91 -3.98 10.70 -2.35
N ARG A 92 -3.57 11.95 -2.59
CA ARG A 92 -4.46 12.95 -3.22
C ARG A 92 -4.90 12.55 -4.62
N VAL A 93 -4.01 11.97 -5.41
CA VAL A 93 -4.33 11.54 -6.78
C VAL A 93 -5.35 10.40 -6.76
N TYR A 94 -5.05 9.31 -6.08
CA TYR A 94 -5.95 8.15 -6.04
C TYR A 94 -7.30 8.50 -5.39
N CYS A 95 -7.28 9.06 -4.19
CA CYS A 95 -8.51 9.38 -3.47
C CYS A 95 -9.33 10.45 -4.17
N GLY A 96 -8.70 11.48 -4.76
CA GLY A 96 -9.37 12.53 -5.53
C GLY A 96 -10.20 11.99 -6.69
N ARG A 97 -9.76 10.89 -7.29
CA ARG A 97 -10.46 10.19 -8.37
C ARG A 97 -11.35 9.03 -7.89
N GLY A 98 -11.64 8.94 -6.58
CA GLY A 98 -12.45 7.87 -5.99
C GLY A 98 -11.78 6.51 -5.92
N GLN A 99 -10.50 6.46 -6.21
CA GLN A 99 -9.71 5.24 -6.17
C GLN A 99 -9.08 5.05 -4.78
N GLY A 100 -8.64 3.83 -4.48
CA GLY A 100 -8.25 3.45 -3.13
C GLY A 100 -6.76 3.57 -2.86
N ILE A 101 -6.44 3.47 -1.58
CA ILE A 101 -5.06 3.31 -1.10
C ILE A 101 -4.94 2.15 -0.12
N VAL A 102 -3.83 1.45 -0.21
CA VAL A 102 -3.36 0.49 0.79
C VAL A 102 -2.22 1.17 1.55
N VAL A 103 -2.37 1.35 2.84
CA VAL A 103 -1.34 2.01 3.67
C VAL A 103 -0.61 0.96 4.49
N VAL A 104 0.67 0.80 4.24
CA VAL A 104 1.49 -0.28 4.81
C VAL A 104 2.66 0.32 5.58
N PRO A 105 2.51 0.59 6.89
CA PRO A 105 3.64 1.00 7.71
C PRO A 105 4.69 -0.11 7.78
N PHE A 106 5.92 0.21 7.38
CA PHE A 106 7.07 -0.68 7.53
C PHE A 106 7.79 -0.33 8.82
N ILE A 107 7.66 -1.15 9.84
CA ILE A 107 8.23 -0.90 11.16
C ILE A 107 9.10 -2.09 11.59
N LEU A 108 10.36 -1.80 11.90
CA LEU A 108 11.24 -2.73 12.59
C LEU A 108 11.20 -2.43 14.08
N SER A 109 10.58 -3.31 14.86
CA SER A 109 10.51 -3.20 16.32
C SER A 109 11.91 -3.14 16.91
N GLY A 110 12.15 -2.13 17.74
CA GLY A 110 13.46 -1.88 18.34
C GLY A 110 14.42 -1.01 17.53
N ALA A 111 14.10 -0.72 16.25
CA ALA A 111 14.91 0.16 15.41
C ALA A 111 14.12 1.39 14.90
N MET A 112 12.92 1.16 14.38
CA MET A 112 12.04 2.20 13.81
C MET A 112 10.78 2.42 14.66
N GLY A 113 10.69 1.73 15.76
CA GLY A 113 9.58 1.76 16.70
C GLY A 113 9.93 1.11 18.04
N PRO A 114 8.97 1.03 18.97
CA PRO A 114 9.17 0.40 20.26
C PRO A 114 9.62 -1.06 20.15
N VAL A 115 10.29 -1.56 21.18
CA VAL A 115 10.71 -2.98 21.23
C VAL A 115 9.51 -3.91 21.44
N SER A 116 8.53 -3.49 22.26
CA SER A 116 7.39 -4.35 22.55
C SER A 116 6.44 -4.46 21.36
N THR A 117 6.00 -5.67 21.06
CA THR A 117 5.06 -5.96 19.96
C THR A 117 3.78 -5.15 20.06
N ALA A 118 3.21 -5.02 21.27
CA ALA A 118 1.97 -4.26 21.47
C ALA A 118 2.15 -2.77 21.14
N ALA A 119 3.25 -2.16 21.54
CA ALA A 119 3.52 -0.75 21.25
C ALA A 119 3.85 -0.53 19.75
N SER A 120 4.55 -1.48 19.12
CA SER A 120 4.81 -1.43 17.66
C SER A 120 3.52 -1.57 16.86
N VAL A 121 2.59 -2.43 17.26
CA VAL A 121 1.25 -2.55 16.67
C VAL A 121 0.47 -1.24 16.83
N ALA A 122 0.51 -0.62 18.01
CA ALA A 122 -0.15 0.66 18.25
C ALA A 122 0.42 1.77 17.33
N GLN A 123 1.74 1.83 17.17
CA GLN A 123 2.38 2.77 16.25
C GLN A 123 1.98 2.50 14.79
N ALA A 124 2.02 1.26 14.34
CA ALA A 124 1.64 0.90 12.97
C ALA A 124 0.20 1.32 12.64
N VAL A 125 -0.73 1.02 13.55
CA VAL A 125 -2.13 1.43 13.38
C VAL A 125 -2.27 2.96 13.42
N ALA A 126 -1.57 3.66 14.31
CA ALA A 126 -1.60 5.12 14.39
C ALA A 126 -1.09 5.77 13.08
N GLU A 127 0.02 5.29 12.53
CA GLU A 127 0.56 5.79 11.25
C GLU A 127 -0.40 5.54 10.08
N ALA A 128 -0.98 4.33 10.00
CA ALA A 128 -1.96 4.01 8.97
C ALA A 128 -3.23 4.87 9.09
N MET A 129 -3.74 5.05 10.31
CA MET A 129 -4.94 5.86 10.57
C MET A 129 -4.71 7.36 10.33
N MET A 130 -3.49 7.86 10.49
CA MET A 130 -3.13 9.23 10.11
C MET A 130 -3.30 9.43 8.58
N VAL A 131 -2.80 8.49 7.77
CA VAL A 131 -2.98 8.56 6.32
C VAL A 131 -4.44 8.32 5.92
N CYS A 132 -5.16 7.46 6.64
CA CYS A 132 -6.60 7.28 6.46
C CYS A 132 -7.35 8.59 6.68
N ALA A 133 -7.11 9.29 7.79
CA ALA A 133 -7.73 10.58 8.08
C ALA A 133 -7.41 11.60 6.97
N TYR A 134 -6.17 11.65 6.51
CA TYR A 134 -5.77 12.52 5.41
C TYR A 134 -6.51 12.20 4.11
N SER A 135 -6.70 10.92 3.78
CA SER A 135 -7.46 10.49 2.60
C SER A 135 -8.93 10.91 2.68
N GLN A 136 -9.54 10.76 3.85
CA GLN A 136 -10.95 11.14 4.09
C GLN A 136 -11.17 12.65 4.08
N LEU A 137 -10.19 13.44 4.51
CA LEU A 137 -10.22 14.91 4.36
C LEU A 137 -10.13 15.34 2.89
N GLY A 138 -9.41 14.59 2.07
CA GLY A 138 -9.32 14.81 0.62
C GLY A 138 -10.60 14.43 -0.13
N ARG A 139 -11.17 13.28 0.21
CA ARG A 139 -12.45 12.78 -0.32
C ARG A 139 -13.10 11.87 0.71
N ASN A 140 -14.22 12.30 1.24
CA ASN A 140 -15.02 11.46 2.16
C ASN A 140 -15.49 10.19 1.46
N GLY A 141 -15.31 9.05 2.12
CA GLY A 141 -15.64 7.73 1.57
C GLY A 141 -14.60 7.15 0.60
N ALA A 142 -13.42 7.77 0.44
CA ALA A 142 -12.35 7.19 -0.36
C ALA A 142 -11.97 5.78 0.16
N PRO A 143 -11.87 4.77 -0.73
CA PRO A 143 -11.54 3.41 -0.33
C PRO A 143 -10.17 3.33 0.37
N PHE A 144 -10.13 2.65 1.49
CA PHE A 144 -8.93 2.51 2.31
C PHE A 144 -8.73 1.06 2.76
N VAL A 145 -7.51 0.56 2.65
CA VAL A 145 -7.11 -0.76 3.16
C VAL A 145 -6.01 -0.56 4.20
N LEU A 146 -6.26 -1.07 5.39
CA LEU A 146 -5.25 -1.12 6.45
C LEU A 146 -4.19 -2.16 6.05
N GLY A 147 -2.95 -1.73 5.93
CA GLY A 147 -1.82 -2.59 5.65
C GLY A 147 -0.96 -2.84 6.88
N ASN A 148 -0.21 -3.93 6.88
CA ASN A 148 0.81 -4.21 7.90
C ASN A 148 2.06 -4.81 7.27
N PHE A 149 3.21 -4.27 7.65
CA PHE A 149 4.53 -4.81 7.34
C PHE A 149 5.47 -4.66 8.55
N LEU A 150 4.95 -5.00 9.72
CA LEU A 150 5.70 -4.94 10.96
C LEU A 150 6.59 -6.18 11.08
N SER A 151 7.85 -5.97 11.40
CA SER A 151 8.83 -7.02 11.69
C SER A 151 9.64 -6.65 12.95
N SER A 152 10.43 -7.58 13.41
CA SER A 152 11.46 -7.30 14.41
C SER A 152 12.84 -7.26 13.75
N MET A 153 13.84 -6.81 14.49
CA MET A 153 15.22 -6.73 14.03
C MET A 153 16.08 -7.72 14.81
N SER A 154 16.90 -8.48 14.10
CA SER A 154 17.94 -9.30 14.75
C SER A 154 18.99 -8.39 15.34
N LEU A 155 19.16 -8.42 16.67
CA LEU A 155 20.22 -7.67 17.36
C LEU A 155 21.63 -8.12 16.98
N LYS A 156 21.75 -9.34 16.43
CA LYS A 156 23.04 -9.89 15.99
C LYS A 156 23.48 -9.39 14.62
N SER A 157 22.54 -9.24 13.70
CA SER A 157 22.85 -8.93 12.29
C SER A 157 22.32 -7.56 11.82
N GLY A 158 21.43 -6.93 12.57
CA GLY A 158 20.72 -5.71 12.15
C GLY A 158 19.67 -5.93 11.05
N ALA A 159 19.46 -7.17 10.63
CA ALA A 159 18.54 -7.50 9.55
C ALA A 159 17.10 -7.71 10.06
N PRO A 160 16.07 -7.42 9.21
CA PRO A 160 14.69 -7.79 9.52
C PRO A 160 14.54 -9.29 9.75
N THR A 161 13.68 -9.67 10.69
CA THR A 161 13.45 -11.08 11.07
C THR A 161 12.06 -11.53 10.62
N PHE A 162 11.86 -11.67 9.32
CA PHE A 162 10.61 -12.23 8.78
C PHE A 162 10.46 -13.71 9.17
N GLY A 163 9.23 -14.12 9.46
CA GLY A 163 8.93 -15.50 9.87
C GLY A 163 9.16 -15.80 11.36
N MET A 164 9.58 -14.82 12.16
CA MET A 164 9.64 -14.95 13.61
C MET A 164 8.26 -14.80 14.26
N PRO A 165 8.07 -15.26 15.52
CA PRO A 165 6.78 -15.18 16.20
C PRO A 165 6.22 -13.76 16.33
N GLU A 166 7.06 -12.75 16.56
CA GLU A 166 6.63 -11.37 16.78
C GLU A 166 5.89 -10.75 15.56
N PRO A 167 6.40 -10.85 14.32
CA PRO A 167 5.66 -10.43 13.13
C PRO A 167 4.33 -11.17 12.96
N VAL A 168 4.28 -12.47 13.24
CA VAL A 168 3.07 -13.28 13.15
C VAL A 168 2.02 -12.83 14.17
N ILE A 169 2.42 -12.65 15.43
CA ILE A 169 1.55 -12.13 16.49
C ILE A 169 1.01 -10.74 16.12
N SER A 170 1.87 -9.89 15.55
CA SER A 170 1.49 -8.56 15.09
C SER A 170 0.42 -8.62 13.98
N ASN A 171 0.56 -9.54 13.03
CA ASN A 171 -0.43 -9.75 11.97
C ASN A 171 -1.79 -10.16 12.54
N TYR A 172 -1.83 -11.08 13.51
CA TYR A 172 -3.08 -11.45 14.19
C TYR A 172 -3.69 -10.29 14.97
N ALA A 173 -2.87 -9.54 15.72
CA ALA A 173 -3.34 -8.39 16.49
C ALA A 173 -3.94 -7.29 15.58
N ILE A 174 -3.24 -6.92 14.52
CA ILE A 174 -3.72 -5.93 13.54
C ILE A 174 -4.96 -6.46 12.82
N GLY A 175 -5.03 -7.77 12.52
CA GLY A 175 -6.21 -8.40 11.96
C GLY A 175 -7.44 -8.29 12.86
N GLN A 176 -7.29 -8.41 14.16
CA GLN A 176 -8.38 -8.19 15.12
C GLN A 176 -8.79 -6.71 15.17
N LEU A 177 -7.83 -5.79 15.17
CA LEU A 177 -8.10 -4.34 15.14
C LEU A 177 -8.79 -3.94 13.84
N ALA A 178 -8.35 -4.42 12.69
CA ALA A 178 -8.99 -4.17 11.40
C ALA A 178 -10.47 -4.59 11.41
N ARG A 179 -10.78 -5.79 11.91
CA ARG A 179 -12.16 -6.26 12.06
C ARG A 179 -12.98 -5.36 12.98
N ARG A 180 -12.40 -4.93 14.10
CA ARG A 180 -13.06 -4.03 15.06
C ARG A 180 -13.33 -2.66 14.47
N LEU A 181 -12.45 -2.18 13.58
CA LEU A 181 -12.60 -0.90 12.88
C LEU A 181 -13.44 -1.01 11.60
N GLY A 182 -13.86 -2.21 11.20
CA GLY A 182 -14.60 -2.43 9.96
C GLY A 182 -13.76 -2.18 8.69
N LEU A 183 -12.44 -2.34 8.78
CA LEU A 183 -11.52 -2.08 7.68
C LEU A 183 -11.03 -3.38 7.03
N PRO A 184 -10.90 -3.41 5.69
CA PRO A 184 -10.18 -4.47 5.02
C PRO A 184 -8.70 -4.42 5.40
N LEU A 185 -8.05 -5.60 5.44
CA LEU A 185 -6.66 -5.75 5.84
C LEU A 185 -5.82 -6.40 4.75
N ARG A 186 -4.63 -5.86 4.52
CA ARG A 186 -3.55 -6.48 3.75
C ARG A 186 -2.35 -6.68 4.67
N CYS A 187 -1.89 -7.92 4.82
CA CYS A 187 -0.67 -8.26 5.56
C CYS A 187 0.39 -8.80 4.60
N ALA A 188 1.66 -8.57 4.95
CA ALA A 188 2.76 -9.36 4.46
C ALA A 188 2.75 -10.70 5.21
N GLY A 189 2.84 -11.81 4.49
CA GLY A 189 2.93 -13.16 5.04
C GLY A 189 4.28 -13.79 4.75
#